data_2faf854786858e467a6b9313aab8ba1d
#
_entry.id   2faf854786858e467a6b9313aab8ba1d
#
_cell.length_a   1.000
_cell.length_b   1.000
_cell.length_c   1.000
_cell.angle_alpha   90.00
_cell.angle_beta   90.00
_cell.angle_gamma   90.00
#
_symmetry.space_group_name_H-M   'P 1'
#
loop_
_entity.id
_entity.type
_entity.pdbx_description
1 polymer ?
#
loop_
_entity_poly.entity_id
_entity_poly.type
_entity_poly.pdbx_seq_one_letter_code
_entity_poly.pdbx_strand_id
1 'polypeptide(L)'
;MKDDGERRREHARLDAVAQRVDDVRADVAQRAGDVAQRAGGVAQRAGDVASDVRDRFSSRRHAMARYVAQRMVLKPTIWSITDVTVIDRDRVEGLTGGFIVVANHSSHLDAPLILGALPRKLARYLATGAAADYFFDVPWRRQLTELFFNAFPVQRGSGTPASAVDATRASSSGASAGSTPQSSARRRAAAKAAARGRQGQPTVSARSLLQRGYPVLVFPEGTRSKDGTVAAFKPGAAALASACGVPVVPLALIGANIAQPRGRSWPRPGRLPVGVAFGDPMRPHDGESVTDFSTRVRTEILRLKDANTARILGPSDPLEGERP
;
A
#
# COMPACT_ATOMS: atom_id res chain seq x y z
N MET A 1 73.73 -34.23 25.18
CA MET A 1 73.85 -33.03 24.28
C MET A 1 72.93 -33.04 23.04
N LYS A 2 72.30 -34.17 22.63
CA LYS A 2 71.33 -34.17 21.52
C LYS A 2 69.95 -33.82 21.96
N ASP A 3 69.51 -34.06 23.18
CA ASP A 3 68.17 -33.89 23.72
C ASP A 3 67.79 -32.41 23.94
N ASP A 4 68.67 -31.52 24.26
CA ASP A 4 68.42 -30.10 24.52
C ASP A 4 68.09 -29.30 23.20
N GLY A 5 68.63 -29.76 22.10
CA GLY A 5 68.37 -29.11 20.79
C GLY A 5 66.95 -29.43 20.26
N GLU A 6 66.46 -30.63 20.51
CA GLU A 6 65.06 -31.01 20.13
C GLU A 6 64.00 -30.31 20.97
N ARG A 7 64.20 -30.24 22.29
CA ARG A 7 63.28 -29.50 23.19
C ARG A 7 63.22 -28.02 22.87
N ARG A 8 64.30 -27.37 22.51
CA ARG A 8 64.31 -25.96 22.07
C ARG A 8 63.53 -25.75 20.76
N ARG A 9 63.66 -26.70 19.80
CA ARG A 9 62.92 -26.64 18.53
C ARG A 9 61.43 -26.90 18.72
N GLU A 10 61.05 -27.75 19.66
CA GLU A 10 59.65 -28.03 20.00
C GLU A 10 59.00 -26.82 20.70
N HIS A 11 59.71 -26.19 21.67
CA HIS A 11 59.22 -24.93 22.29
C HIS A 11 59.03 -23.82 21.24
N ALA A 12 59.99 -23.62 20.39
CA ALA A 12 59.87 -22.59 19.32
C ALA A 12 58.70 -22.87 18.37
N ARG A 13 58.36 -24.14 18.09
CA ARG A 13 57.19 -24.51 17.29
C ARG A 13 55.88 -24.23 18.03
N LEU A 14 55.82 -24.52 19.34
CA LEU A 14 54.62 -24.23 20.15
C LEU A 14 54.41 -22.75 20.29
N ASP A 15 55.45 -21.94 20.49
CA ASP A 15 55.36 -20.49 20.53
C ASP A 15 54.89 -19.91 19.18
N ALA A 16 55.35 -20.42 18.05
CA ALA A 16 54.91 -20.01 16.74
C ALA A 16 53.45 -20.39 16.46
N VAL A 17 52.96 -21.50 17.00
CA VAL A 17 51.56 -21.89 16.88
C VAL A 17 50.69 -21.00 17.78
N ALA A 18 51.11 -20.71 19.01
CA ALA A 18 50.41 -19.82 19.92
C ALA A 18 50.27 -18.43 19.32
N GLN A 19 51.35 -17.87 18.74
CA GLN A 19 51.33 -16.58 18.06
C GLN A 19 50.32 -16.57 16.90
N ARG A 20 50.28 -17.60 16.05
CA ARG A 20 49.29 -17.72 14.96
C ARG A 20 47.86 -17.80 15.46
N VAL A 21 47.61 -18.46 16.58
CA VAL A 21 46.27 -18.52 17.17
C VAL A 21 45.82 -17.15 17.68
N ASP A 22 46.71 -16.38 18.27
CA ASP A 22 46.44 -15.05 18.75
C ASP A 22 46.22 -14.06 17.58
N ASP A 23 46.99 -14.16 16.50
CA ASP A 23 46.79 -13.36 15.26
C ASP A 23 45.44 -13.67 14.64
N VAL A 24 45.03 -14.94 14.55
CA VAL A 24 43.71 -15.33 14.03
C VAL A 24 42.59 -14.82 14.94
N ARG A 25 42.76 -14.88 16.27
CA ARG A 25 41.79 -14.33 17.21
C ARG A 25 41.63 -12.83 17.06
N ALA A 26 42.72 -12.09 16.88
CA ALA A 26 42.71 -10.63 16.64
C ALA A 26 42.00 -10.28 15.34
N ASP A 27 42.28 -11.00 14.23
CA ASP A 27 41.61 -10.79 12.92
C ASP A 27 40.10 -11.09 13.01
N VAL A 28 39.70 -12.17 13.69
CA VAL A 28 38.29 -12.50 13.91
C VAL A 28 37.58 -11.42 14.75
N ALA A 29 38.23 -10.93 15.82
CA ALA A 29 37.68 -9.88 16.66
C ALA A 29 37.52 -8.55 15.89
N GLN A 30 38.48 -8.20 15.06
CA GLN A 30 38.41 -7.01 14.19
C GLN A 30 37.30 -7.12 13.16
N ARG A 31 37.19 -8.25 12.47
CA ARG A 31 36.09 -8.50 11.50
C ARG A 31 34.71 -8.48 12.18
N ALA A 32 34.59 -9.02 13.39
CA ALA A 32 33.35 -8.96 14.17
C ALA A 32 33.00 -7.51 14.54
N GLY A 33 34.00 -6.68 14.90
CA GLY A 33 33.83 -5.24 15.14
C GLY A 33 33.33 -4.49 13.90
N ASP A 34 33.97 -4.73 12.74
CA ASP A 34 33.56 -4.11 11.47
C ASP A 34 32.13 -4.49 11.06
N VAL A 35 31.72 -5.75 11.26
CA VAL A 35 30.37 -6.21 11.02
C VAL A 35 29.36 -5.53 11.95
N ALA A 36 29.69 -5.42 13.24
CA ALA A 36 28.85 -4.75 14.23
C ALA A 36 28.69 -3.25 13.91
N GLN A 37 29.76 -2.58 13.50
CA GLN A 37 29.73 -1.16 13.14
C GLN A 37 28.90 -0.92 11.84
N ARG A 38 29.03 -1.79 10.85
CA ARG A 38 28.20 -1.75 9.64
C ARG A 38 26.73 -2.01 9.95
N ALA A 39 26.43 -2.98 10.83
CA ALA A 39 25.09 -3.28 11.28
C ALA A 39 24.47 -2.09 12.06
N GLY A 40 25.25 -1.45 12.93
CA GLY A 40 24.85 -0.23 13.65
C GLY A 40 24.51 0.94 12.70
N GLY A 41 25.36 1.18 11.68
CA GLY A 41 25.12 2.20 10.67
C GLY A 41 23.87 1.94 9.81
N VAL A 42 23.57 0.68 9.51
CA VAL A 42 22.33 0.28 8.82
C VAL A 42 21.10 0.49 9.72
N ALA A 43 21.19 0.12 10.99
CA ALA A 43 20.12 0.30 11.97
C ALA A 43 19.81 1.79 12.19
N GLN A 44 20.83 2.63 12.26
CA GLN A 44 20.67 4.07 12.43
C GLN A 44 20.02 4.73 11.21
N ARG A 45 20.47 4.40 9.99
CA ARG A 45 19.82 4.86 8.76
C ARG A 45 18.38 4.37 8.63
N ALA A 46 18.09 3.14 9.05
CA ALA A 46 16.74 2.62 9.10
C ALA A 46 15.87 3.37 10.12
N GLY A 47 16.44 3.76 11.26
CA GLY A 47 15.79 4.60 12.26
C GLY A 47 15.48 6.00 11.74
N ASP A 48 16.43 6.64 11.05
CA ASP A 48 16.28 7.98 10.47
C ASP A 48 15.20 7.99 9.38
N VAL A 49 15.20 7.00 8.48
CA VAL A 49 14.14 6.84 7.47
C VAL A 49 12.79 6.55 8.11
N ALA A 50 12.74 5.75 9.19
CA ALA A 50 11.51 5.47 9.93
C ALA A 50 10.96 6.72 10.63
N SER A 51 11.83 7.60 11.16
CA SER A 51 11.43 8.86 11.78
C SER A 51 10.90 9.85 10.74
N ASP A 52 11.56 9.98 9.59
CA ASP A 52 11.14 10.85 8.48
C ASP A 52 9.78 10.41 7.91
N VAL A 53 9.58 9.11 7.70
CA VAL A 53 8.28 8.55 7.27
C VAL A 53 7.20 8.75 8.35
N ARG A 54 7.54 8.64 9.64
CA ARG A 54 6.60 8.93 10.74
C ARG A 54 6.19 10.41 10.72
N ASP A 55 7.13 11.30 10.51
CA ASP A 55 6.91 12.73 10.53
C ASP A 55 5.98 13.19 9.41
N ARG A 56 6.06 12.59 8.22
CA ARG A 56 5.20 12.92 7.08
C ARG A 56 3.70 12.70 7.34
N PHE A 57 3.32 11.59 8.00
CA PHE A 57 1.93 11.27 8.31
C PHE A 57 1.39 12.05 9.51
N SER A 58 2.23 12.35 10.49
CA SER A 58 1.88 13.00 11.75
C SER A 58 2.12 14.52 11.77
N SER A 59 3.03 15.02 10.96
CA SER A 59 3.43 16.43 10.95
C SER A 59 2.29 17.35 10.50
N ARG A 60 1.98 18.33 11.33
CA ARG A 60 1.01 19.41 11.02
C ARG A 60 1.40 20.20 9.78
N ARG A 61 2.70 20.39 9.52
CA ARG A 61 3.20 21.11 8.33
C ARG A 61 2.88 20.33 7.05
N HIS A 62 3.14 19.03 7.02
CA HIS A 62 2.79 18.17 5.87
C HIS A 62 1.28 18.04 5.69
N ALA A 63 0.51 17.94 6.76
CA ALA A 63 -0.95 17.95 6.69
C ALA A 63 -1.51 19.27 6.16
N MET A 64 -0.90 20.42 6.53
CA MET A 64 -1.28 21.72 5.99
C MET A 64 -0.90 21.87 4.52
N ALA A 65 0.32 21.45 4.12
CA ALA A 65 0.74 21.45 2.73
C ALA A 65 -0.20 20.59 1.85
N ARG A 66 -0.56 19.38 2.32
CA ARG A 66 -1.58 18.54 1.66
C ARG A 66 -2.93 19.23 1.57
N TYR A 67 -3.39 19.81 2.65
CA TYR A 67 -4.66 20.52 2.67
C TYR A 67 -4.69 21.62 1.59
N VAL A 68 -3.64 22.45 1.53
CA VAL A 68 -3.51 23.49 0.51
C VAL A 68 -3.50 22.88 -0.91
N ALA A 69 -2.65 21.87 -1.14
CA ALA A 69 -2.55 21.20 -2.43
C ALA A 69 -3.90 20.58 -2.87
N GLN A 70 -4.57 19.88 -1.95
CA GLN A 70 -5.87 19.23 -2.24
C GLN A 70 -6.97 20.27 -2.45
N ARG A 71 -6.98 21.36 -1.70
CA ARG A 71 -8.07 22.34 -1.70
C ARG A 71 -7.93 23.40 -2.77
N MET A 72 -6.70 23.86 -3.01
CA MET A 72 -6.42 24.96 -3.94
C MET A 72 -6.05 24.49 -5.34
N VAL A 73 -5.63 23.23 -5.48
CA VAL A 73 -5.23 22.67 -6.78
C VAL A 73 -6.09 21.47 -7.15
N LEU A 74 -6.04 20.37 -6.41
CA LEU A 74 -6.66 19.11 -6.81
C LEU A 74 -8.17 19.25 -6.95
N LYS A 75 -8.88 19.75 -5.93
CA LYS A 75 -10.33 19.86 -5.96
C LYS A 75 -10.81 20.82 -7.04
N PRO A 76 -10.35 22.08 -7.15
CA PRO A 76 -10.77 22.97 -8.22
C PRO A 76 -10.54 22.37 -9.62
N THR A 77 -9.39 21.75 -9.84
CA THR A 77 -9.07 21.11 -11.12
C THR A 77 -10.08 20.01 -11.47
N ILE A 78 -10.35 19.08 -10.53
CA ILE A 78 -11.30 17.99 -10.78
C ILE A 78 -12.72 18.53 -10.98
N TRP A 79 -13.17 19.48 -10.14
CA TRP A 79 -14.50 20.08 -10.23
C TRP A 79 -14.69 20.98 -11.45
N SER A 80 -13.62 21.49 -12.07
CA SER A 80 -13.70 22.23 -13.33
C SER A 80 -13.86 21.33 -14.56
N ILE A 81 -13.32 20.11 -14.51
CA ILE A 81 -13.34 19.16 -15.64
C ILE A 81 -14.43 18.08 -15.51
N THR A 82 -15.09 17.98 -14.37
CA THR A 82 -16.19 17.05 -14.10
C THR A 82 -17.32 17.78 -13.36
N ASP A 83 -18.54 17.30 -13.53
CA ASP A 83 -19.68 17.77 -12.73
C ASP A 83 -19.89 16.83 -11.53
N VAL A 84 -19.44 17.26 -10.36
CA VAL A 84 -19.34 16.39 -9.17
C VAL A 84 -20.53 16.58 -8.25
N THR A 85 -21.30 15.52 -8.05
CA THR A 85 -22.34 15.44 -7.03
C THR A 85 -21.85 14.60 -5.83
N VAL A 86 -21.94 15.18 -4.65
CA VAL A 86 -21.57 14.50 -3.39
C VAL A 86 -22.84 14.19 -2.60
N ILE A 87 -23.03 12.95 -2.21
CA ILE A 87 -24.26 12.43 -1.58
C ILE A 87 -23.91 11.88 -0.18
N ASP A 88 -24.73 12.22 0.82
CA ASP A 88 -24.68 11.71 2.20
C ASP A 88 -23.31 11.89 2.89
N ARG A 89 -22.63 13.02 2.63
CA ARG A 89 -21.32 13.31 3.23
C ARG A 89 -21.39 13.47 4.77
N ASP A 90 -22.49 13.89 5.28
CA ASP A 90 -22.78 14.06 6.70
C ASP A 90 -22.62 12.77 7.52
N ARG A 91 -22.85 11.60 6.91
CA ARG A 91 -22.64 10.27 7.54
C ARG A 91 -21.24 10.06 8.08
N VAL A 92 -20.25 10.78 7.56
CA VAL A 92 -18.84 10.66 7.96
C VAL A 92 -18.30 11.87 8.71
N GLU A 93 -19.08 12.95 8.89
CA GLU A 93 -18.61 14.19 9.53
C GLU A 93 -18.22 14.01 10.99
N GLY A 94 -18.88 13.11 11.70
CA GLY A 94 -18.61 12.78 13.11
C GLY A 94 -17.48 11.77 13.33
N LEU A 95 -16.87 11.22 12.26
CA LEU A 95 -15.81 10.24 12.41
C LEU A 95 -14.53 10.85 12.98
N THR A 96 -13.96 10.13 13.95
CA THR A 96 -12.67 10.45 14.57
C THR A 96 -11.82 9.20 14.66
N GLY A 97 -10.49 9.39 14.70
CA GLY A 97 -9.56 8.26 14.77
C GLY A 97 -9.35 7.54 13.45
N GLY A 98 -8.90 6.28 13.52
CA GLY A 98 -8.64 5.44 12.36
C GLY A 98 -9.94 4.82 11.81
N PHE A 99 -10.11 4.84 10.50
CA PHE A 99 -11.15 4.14 9.76
C PHE A 99 -10.67 3.79 8.35
N ILE A 100 -11.35 2.89 7.68
CA ILE A 100 -11.01 2.51 6.31
C ILE A 100 -12.10 3.01 5.37
N VAL A 101 -11.75 3.85 4.40
CA VAL A 101 -12.62 4.15 3.26
C VAL A 101 -12.45 3.04 2.25
N VAL A 102 -13.54 2.37 1.90
CA VAL A 102 -13.58 1.33 0.87
C VAL A 102 -14.44 1.82 -0.29
N ALA A 103 -13.88 1.82 -1.49
CA ALA A 103 -14.58 2.27 -2.69
C ALA A 103 -14.37 1.33 -3.88
N ASN A 104 -15.30 1.34 -4.83
CA ASN A 104 -15.07 0.75 -6.15
C ASN A 104 -14.01 1.55 -6.93
N HIS A 105 -13.32 0.88 -7.87
CA HIS A 105 -12.20 1.46 -8.60
C HIS A 105 -12.35 1.29 -10.11
N SER A 106 -12.55 2.40 -10.81
CA SER A 106 -12.79 2.38 -12.25
C SER A 106 -11.96 3.41 -13.03
N SER A 107 -11.45 4.45 -12.35
CA SER A 107 -10.80 5.58 -13.00
C SER A 107 -9.59 6.09 -12.20
N HIS A 108 -8.72 6.86 -12.83
CA HIS A 108 -7.71 7.68 -12.13
C HIS A 108 -8.34 8.85 -11.36
N LEU A 109 -9.58 9.22 -11.68
CA LEU A 109 -10.34 10.25 -10.97
C LEU A 109 -10.81 9.79 -9.58
N ASP A 110 -10.84 8.50 -9.30
CA ASP A 110 -11.46 7.93 -8.10
C ASP A 110 -10.87 8.51 -6.79
N ALA A 111 -9.55 8.43 -6.61
CA ALA A 111 -8.91 8.96 -5.42
C ALA A 111 -9.01 10.50 -5.31
N PRO A 112 -8.79 11.30 -6.38
CA PRO A 112 -9.07 12.73 -6.38
C PRO A 112 -10.49 13.11 -6.00
N LEU A 113 -11.50 12.39 -6.52
CA LEU A 113 -12.92 12.62 -6.22
C LEU A 113 -13.21 12.37 -4.73
N ILE A 114 -12.71 11.25 -4.18
CA ILE A 114 -12.87 10.92 -2.76
C ILE A 114 -12.23 12.00 -1.88
N LEU A 115 -11.00 12.40 -2.15
CA LEU A 115 -10.29 13.43 -1.39
C LEU A 115 -11.01 14.79 -1.45
N GLY A 116 -11.55 15.16 -2.59
CA GLY A 116 -12.32 16.39 -2.77
C GLY A 116 -13.70 16.37 -2.11
N ALA A 117 -14.33 15.17 -2.03
CA ALA A 117 -15.67 14.99 -1.45
C ALA A 117 -15.63 14.87 0.08
N LEU A 118 -14.59 14.25 0.66
CA LEU A 118 -14.45 14.07 2.10
C LEU A 118 -14.43 15.39 2.89
N PRO A 119 -14.94 15.39 4.14
CA PRO A 119 -14.77 16.49 5.06
C PRO A 119 -13.30 16.88 5.21
N ARG A 120 -13.02 18.18 5.33
CA ARG A 120 -11.64 18.74 5.37
C ARG A 120 -10.77 18.11 6.46
N LYS A 121 -11.37 17.84 7.62
CA LYS A 121 -10.66 17.25 8.77
C LYS A 121 -10.16 15.85 8.48
N LEU A 122 -10.89 15.09 7.66
CA LEU A 122 -10.58 13.69 7.31
C LEU A 122 -9.65 13.61 6.10
N ALA A 123 -9.93 14.35 5.04
CA ALA A 123 -9.18 14.31 3.79
C ALA A 123 -7.67 14.54 3.95
N ARG A 124 -7.27 15.52 4.79
CA ARG A 124 -5.86 15.89 5.02
C ARG A 124 -5.03 14.78 5.66
N TYR A 125 -5.67 13.84 6.35
CA TYR A 125 -5.01 12.72 7.03
C TYR A 125 -5.22 11.39 6.34
N LEU A 126 -6.11 11.34 5.33
CA LEU A 126 -6.37 10.12 4.59
C LEU A 126 -5.11 9.64 3.89
N ALA A 127 -4.68 8.42 4.21
CA ALA A 127 -3.55 7.77 3.56
C ALA A 127 -4.08 6.82 2.47
N THR A 128 -3.55 6.93 1.26
CA THR A 128 -3.98 6.11 0.12
C THR A 128 -2.96 5.04 -0.18
N GLY A 129 -3.36 3.78 -0.24
CA GLY A 129 -2.52 2.71 -0.74
C GLY A 129 -2.25 2.86 -2.23
N ALA A 130 -1.00 3.08 -2.61
CA ALA A 130 -0.59 3.21 -4.01
C ALA A 130 0.32 2.05 -4.42
N ALA A 131 0.21 1.63 -5.68
CA ALA A 131 1.04 0.58 -6.24
C ALA A 131 2.52 0.98 -6.24
N ALA A 132 3.35 0.23 -5.54
CA ALA A 132 4.75 0.53 -5.33
C ALA A 132 5.56 0.57 -6.64
N ASP A 133 5.18 -0.24 -7.61
CA ASP A 133 5.82 -0.44 -8.89
C ASP A 133 5.53 0.65 -9.93
N TYR A 134 4.56 1.52 -9.70
CA TYR A 134 4.17 2.55 -10.66
C TYR A 134 4.36 3.98 -10.15
N PHE A 135 4.07 4.23 -8.87
CA PHE A 135 4.08 5.60 -8.32
C PHE A 135 5.38 5.97 -7.60
N PHE A 136 6.21 4.98 -7.26
CA PHE A 136 7.41 5.17 -6.46
C PHE A 136 8.72 4.87 -7.20
N ASP A 137 8.67 4.63 -8.50
CA ASP A 137 9.83 4.38 -9.36
C ASP A 137 10.56 5.67 -9.77
N VAL A 138 9.82 6.78 -9.89
CA VAL A 138 10.36 8.09 -10.30
C VAL A 138 10.22 9.12 -9.17
N PRO A 139 11.29 9.84 -8.76
CA PRO A 139 11.28 10.73 -7.60
C PRO A 139 10.19 11.80 -7.61
N TRP A 140 9.96 12.49 -8.73
CA TRP A 140 8.95 13.54 -8.82
C TRP A 140 7.51 12.99 -8.75
N ARG A 141 7.24 11.81 -9.35
CA ARG A 141 5.93 11.14 -9.24
C ARG A 141 5.66 10.74 -7.79
N ARG A 142 6.67 10.20 -7.12
CA ARG A 142 6.62 9.88 -5.71
C ARG A 142 6.25 11.10 -4.88
N GLN A 143 6.93 12.24 -5.06
CA GLN A 143 6.68 13.46 -4.29
C GLN A 143 5.25 14.00 -4.51
N LEU A 144 4.77 14.03 -5.76
CA LEU A 144 3.40 14.43 -6.05
C LEU A 144 2.37 13.46 -5.45
N THR A 145 2.60 12.16 -5.57
CA THR A 145 1.71 11.15 -5.01
C THR A 145 1.68 11.20 -3.47
N GLU A 146 2.81 11.44 -2.84
CA GLU A 146 2.92 11.65 -1.40
C GLU A 146 2.25 12.94 -0.95
N LEU A 147 2.40 14.03 -1.71
CA LEU A 147 1.81 15.33 -1.39
C LEU A 147 0.27 15.31 -1.53
N PHE A 148 -0.26 14.84 -2.66
CA PHE A 148 -1.70 14.90 -2.90
C PHE A 148 -2.48 13.78 -2.20
N PHE A 149 -1.93 12.57 -2.18
CA PHE A 149 -2.65 11.36 -1.75
C PHE A 149 -2.16 10.80 -0.41
N ASN A 150 -1.14 11.41 0.22
CA ASN A 150 -0.52 10.84 1.41
C ASN A 150 -0.17 9.36 1.20
N ALA A 151 0.31 9.02 0.00
CA ALA A 151 0.41 7.66 -0.46
C ALA A 151 1.46 6.86 0.30
N PHE A 152 1.14 5.60 0.60
CA PHE A 152 2.10 4.61 1.08
C PHE A 152 2.17 3.44 0.09
N PRO A 153 3.34 2.81 -0.05
CA PRO A 153 3.52 1.74 -1.04
C PRO A 153 2.79 0.47 -0.61
N VAL A 154 1.96 -0.06 -1.52
CA VAL A 154 1.31 -1.37 -1.38
C VAL A 154 1.91 -2.31 -2.41
N GLN A 155 2.41 -3.47 -1.96
CA GLN A 155 2.88 -4.51 -2.87
C GLN A 155 1.68 -5.23 -3.50
N ARG A 156 1.62 -5.26 -4.83
CA ARG A 156 0.71 -6.12 -5.57
C ARG A 156 1.29 -7.53 -5.57
N GLY A 157 1.08 -8.27 -4.50
CA GLY A 157 1.52 -9.67 -4.35
C GLY A 157 0.33 -10.60 -4.27
N SER A 158 0.47 -11.78 -4.87
CA SER A 158 -0.39 -12.94 -4.69
C SER A 158 -0.76 -13.12 -3.22
N GLY A 159 -2.05 -13.25 -2.96
CA GLY A 159 -2.58 -13.36 -1.61
C GLY A 159 -1.86 -14.41 -0.77
N THR A 160 -1.23 -13.91 0.29
CA THR A 160 -0.93 -14.71 1.46
C THR A 160 -1.33 -13.83 2.64
N PRO A 161 -2.25 -14.27 3.49
CA PRO A 161 -2.53 -13.58 4.74
C PRO A 161 -1.26 -13.58 5.56
N ALA A 162 -0.87 -12.41 6.07
CA ALA A 162 0.23 -12.28 6.99
C ALA A 162 -0.14 -12.92 8.34
N SER A 163 -0.02 -14.22 8.43
CA SER A 163 0.24 -14.92 9.68
C SER A 163 1.69 -15.41 9.62
N ALA A 164 2.56 -14.73 10.32
CA ALA A 164 3.89 -15.21 10.64
C ALA A 164 3.78 -16.30 11.70
N VAL A 165 3.25 -17.47 11.34
CA VAL A 165 3.47 -18.78 12.03
C VAL A 165 3.09 -19.84 10.99
N ASP A 166 4.11 -20.55 10.51
CA ASP A 166 4.15 -21.76 9.69
C ASP A 166 4.84 -21.61 8.32
N ALA A 167 6.13 -21.36 8.39
CA ALA A 167 7.04 -21.66 7.30
C ALA A 167 7.73 -23.00 7.55
N THR A 168 6.95 -24.08 7.70
CA THR A 168 7.52 -25.44 7.70
C THR A 168 6.45 -26.42 7.25
N ARG A 169 6.22 -26.54 5.95
CA ARG A 169 5.77 -27.73 5.21
C ARG A 169 5.12 -27.35 3.88
N ALA A 170 5.85 -27.48 2.81
CA ALA A 170 5.38 -28.01 1.53
C ALA A 170 6.44 -27.78 0.44
N SER A 171 7.40 -28.67 0.41
CA SER A 171 8.13 -29.00 -0.83
C SER A 171 7.45 -30.24 -1.39
N SER A 172 6.74 -30.11 -2.51
CA SER A 172 6.74 -31.09 -3.59
C SER A 172 5.59 -30.85 -4.57
N SER A 173 5.98 -30.96 -5.82
CA SER A 173 5.21 -31.31 -7.02
C SER A 173 4.63 -30.20 -7.91
N GLY A 174 5.10 -30.22 -9.17
CA GLY A 174 4.38 -29.76 -10.32
C GLY A 174 5.20 -28.94 -11.33
N ALA A 175 5.99 -29.60 -12.18
CA ALA A 175 6.64 -29.02 -13.33
C ALA A 175 5.71 -28.99 -14.54
N SER A 176 5.71 -27.89 -15.33
CA SER A 176 5.75 -27.95 -16.81
C SER A 176 6.11 -26.60 -17.42
N ALA A 177 7.17 -26.55 -18.09
CA ALA A 177 7.56 -26.37 -19.49
C ALA A 177 7.54 -24.93 -20.05
N GLY A 178 8.70 -24.45 -20.48
CA GLY A 178 8.87 -23.59 -21.66
C GLY A 178 9.40 -22.18 -21.43
N SER A 179 10.63 -22.04 -20.92
CA SER A 179 11.45 -20.85 -21.14
C SER A 179 12.93 -21.18 -20.90
N THR A 180 13.81 -20.65 -21.75
CA THR A 180 15.24 -20.94 -21.71
C THR A 180 15.85 -20.65 -20.33
N PRO A 181 16.74 -21.52 -19.79
CA PRO A 181 17.23 -21.46 -18.43
C PRO A 181 17.97 -20.17 -18.04
N GLN A 182 18.58 -19.48 -19.00
CA GLN A 182 19.39 -18.27 -18.73
C GLN A 182 18.57 -16.99 -18.50
N SER A 183 17.40 -16.85 -19.12
CA SER A 183 16.53 -15.69 -18.93
C SER A 183 15.77 -15.76 -17.60
N SER A 184 15.42 -16.95 -17.16
CA SER A 184 14.76 -17.18 -15.88
C SER A 184 15.71 -17.01 -14.69
N ALA A 185 16.97 -17.40 -14.82
CA ALA A 185 17.99 -17.21 -13.78
C ALA A 185 18.34 -15.73 -13.58
N ARG A 186 18.48 -14.96 -14.66
CA ARG A 186 18.70 -13.49 -14.57
C ARG A 186 17.51 -12.77 -13.96
N ARG A 187 16.29 -13.12 -14.31
CA ARG A 187 15.07 -12.56 -13.70
C ARG A 187 14.95 -12.93 -12.22
N ARG A 188 15.26 -14.16 -11.84
CA ARG A 188 15.30 -14.60 -10.43
C ARG A 188 16.40 -13.92 -9.63
N ALA A 189 17.59 -13.73 -10.22
CA ALA A 189 18.68 -13.00 -9.57
C ALA A 189 18.35 -11.52 -9.39
N ALA A 190 17.80 -10.86 -10.41
CA ALA A 190 17.33 -9.48 -10.32
C ALA A 190 16.17 -9.31 -9.31
N ALA A 191 15.22 -10.24 -9.27
CA ALA A 191 14.15 -10.24 -8.28
C ALA A 191 14.68 -10.48 -6.85
N LYS A 192 15.67 -11.36 -6.69
CA LYS A 192 16.32 -11.65 -5.39
C LYS A 192 17.20 -10.48 -4.92
N ALA A 193 17.88 -9.78 -5.84
CA ALA A 193 18.66 -8.58 -5.56
C ALA A 193 17.73 -7.40 -5.20
N ALA A 194 16.62 -7.23 -5.92
CA ALA A 194 15.58 -6.25 -5.59
C ALA A 194 14.88 -6.54 -4.26
N ALA A 195 14.66 -7.82 -3.91
CA ALA A 195 14.11 -8.24 -2.64
C ALA A 195 15.09 -8.00 -1.48
N ARG A 196 16.41 -8.24 -1.68
CA ARG A 196 17.45 -7.96 -0.67
C ARG A 196 17.65 -6.47 -0.42
N GLY A 197 17.56 -5.62 -1.46
CA GLY A 197 17.64 -4.16 -1.32
C GLY A 197 16.43 -3.56 -0.60
N ARG A 198 15.31 -4.31 -0.49
CA ARG A 198 14.06 -3.89 0.17
C ARG A 198 13.90 -4.38 1.62
N GLN A 199 14.75 -5.30 2.09
CA GLN A 199 14.67 -5.89 3.43
C GLN A 199 15.08 -4.96 4.58
N GLY A 200 15.40 -3.69 4.33
CA GLY A 200 15.84 -2.74 5.37
C GLY A 200 15.05 -1.44 5.45
N GLN A 201 14.04 -1.21 4.61
CA GLN A 201 13.23 0.02 4.75
C GLN A 201 11.99 -0.24 5.61
N PRO A 202 11.79 0.53 6.70
CA PRO A 202 10.57 0.45 7.48
C PRO A 202 9.41 0.93 6.63
N THR A 203 8.67 0.00 6.03
CA THR A 203 7.46 0.29 5.27
C THR A 203 6.35 0.65 6.24
N VAL A 204 5.83 1.87 6.16
CA VAL A 204 4.61 2.22 6.87
C VAL A 204 3.49 1.33 6.35
N SER A 205 2.93 0.52 7.22
CA SER A 205 1.81 -0.36 6.88
C SER A 205 0.48 0.34 7.14
N ALA A 206 -0.57 -0.05 6.39
CA ALA A 206 -1.93 0.41 6.65
C ALA A 206 -2.35 0.15 8.11
N ARG A 207 -1.94 -1.01 8.67
CA ARG A 207 -2.21 -1.36 10.07
C ARG A 207 -1.60 -0.35 11.04
N SER A 208 -0.35 0.02 10.85
CA SER A 208 0.32 1.00 11.74
C SER A 208 -0.29 2.39 11.64
N LEU A 209 -0.81 2.79 10.47
CA LEU A 209 -1.54 4.03 10.29
C LEU A 209 -2.87 4.02 11.05
N LEU A 210 -3.69 2.98 10.88
CA LEU A 210 -4.97 2.83 11.55
C LEU A 210 -4.83 2.80 13.08
N GLN A 211 -3.86 2.05 13.61
CA GLN A 211 -3.58 1.99 15.05
C GLN A 211 -3.15 3.34 15.64
N ARG A 212 -2.60 4.22 14.80
CA ARG A 212 -2.23 5.60 15.18
C ARG A 212 -3.34 6.61 14.92
N GLY A 213 -4.54 6.15 14.54
CA GLY A 213 -5.71 6.99 14.32
C GLY A 213 -5.77 7.68 12.95
N TYR A 214 -4.97 7.24 11.95
CA TYR A 214 -5.02 7.79 10.59
C TYR A 214 -5.97 6.99 9.72
N PRO A 215 -6.88 7.64 8.97
CA PRO A 215 -7.75 6.94 8.02
C PRO A 215 -6.98 6.46 6.79
N VAL A 216 -7.46 5.35 6.22
CA VAL A 216 -6.82 4.71 5.05
C VAL A 216 -7.85 4.50 3.95
N LEU A 217 -7.51 4.83 2.69
CA LEU A 217 -8.30 4.53 1.50
C LEU A 217 -7.81 3.24 0.86
N VAL A 218 -8.74 2.33 0.61
CA VAL A 218 -8.48 1.04 -0.04
C VAL A 218 -9.47 0.82 -1.17
N PHE A 219 -8.95 0.38 -2.31
CA PHE A 219 -9.74 -0.15 -3.42
C PHE A 219 -9.59 -1.68 -3.44
N PRO A 220 -10.53 -2.43 -2.84
CA PRO A 220 -10.34 -3.86 -2.59
C PRO A 220 -10.39 -4.73 -3.83
N GLU A 221 -10.85 -4.21 -4.97
CA GLU A 221 -10.75 -4.86 -6.27
C GLU A 221 -9.30 -5.13 -6.71
N GLY A 222 -8.35 -4.29 -6.24
CA GLY A 222 -6.92 -4.40 -6.53
C GLY A 222 -6.52 -3.99 -7.95
N THR A 223 -7.47 -3.71 -8.82
CA THR A 223 -7.27 -3.15 -10.17
C THR A 223 -8.48 -2.32 -10.57
N ARG A 224 -8.30 -1.41 -11.52
CA ARG A 224 -9.42 -0.63 -12.07
C ARG A 224 -10.30 -1.51 -12.96
N SER A 225 -11.61 -1.39 -12.78
CA SER A 225 -12.61 -1.98 -13.67
C SER A 225 -12.41 -1.52 -15.11
N LYS A 226 -12.78 -2.35 -16.08
CA LYS A 226 -12.72 -2.01 -17.51
C LYS A 226 -14.01 -1.34 -17.98
N ASP A 227 -15.13 -1.78 -17.47
CA ASP A 227 -16.50 -1.46 -17.88
C ASP A 227 -17.31 -0.70 -16.82
N GLY A 228 -16.70 -0.42 -15.67
CA GLY A 228 -17.37 0.25 -14.55
C GLY A 228 -18.13 -0.69 -13.62
N THR A 229 -18.12 -2.00 -13.88
CA THR A 229 -18.68 -2.99 -12.94
C THR A 229 -17.82 -3.10 -11.69
N VAL A 230 -18.43 -3.40 -10.54
CA VAL A 230 -17.73 -3.59 -9.27
C VAL A 230 -17.33 -5.07 -9.14
N ALA A 231 -16.05 -5.35 -9.27
CA ALA A 231 -15.51 -6.69 -9.16
C ALA A 231 -15.64 -7.27 -7.73
N ALA A 232 -15.34 -8.55 -7.58
CA ALA A 232 -15.25 -9.17 -6.26
C ALA A 232 -14.17 -8.50 -5.41
N PHE A 233 -14.46 -8.27 -4.13
CA PHE A 233 -13.54 -7.64 -3.20
C PHE A 233 -12.57 -8.65 -2.60
N LYS A 234 -11.30 -8.29 -2.55
CA LYS A 234 -10.31 -9.01 -1.77
C LYS A 234 -10.56 -8.75 -0.28
N PRO A 235 -10.43 -9.76 0.59
CA PRO A 235 -10.80 -9.65 2.00
C PRO A 235 -9.85 -8.78 2.83
N GLY A 236 -8.75 -8.25 2.23
CA GLY A 236 -7.70 -7.53 2.95
C GLY A 236 -8.17 -6.29 3.71
N ALA A 237 -9.12 -5.52 3.17
CA ALA A 237 -9.67 -4.34 3.85
C ALA A 237 -10.52 -4.74 5.05
N ALA A 238 -11.37 -5.77 4.90
CA ALA A 238 -12.19 -6.33 5.98
C ALA A 238 -11.34 -6.94 7.10
N ALA A 239 -10.31 -7.75 6.72
CA ALA A 239 -9.35 -8.31 7.67
C ALA A 239 -8.61 -7.23 8.47
N LEU A 240 -8.23 -6.15 7.80
CA LEU A 240 -7.55 -5.03 8.42
C LEU A 240 -8.46 -4.27 9.39
N ALA A 241 -9.74 -4.05 9.02
CA ALA A 241 -10.75 -3.42 9.87
C ALA A 241 -10.98 -4.24 11.14
N SER A 242 -11.19 -5.55 11.01
CA SER A 242 -11.38 -6.47 12.13
C SER A 242 -10.15 -6.49 13.05
N ALA A 243 -8.95 -6.63 12.47
CA ALA A 243 -7.70 -6.71 13.24
C ALA A 243 -7.32 -5.41 13.98
N CYS A 244 -7.81 -4.25 13.50
CA CYS A 244 -7.56 -2.94 14.13
C CYS A 244 -8.76 -2.42 14.94
N GLY A 245 -9.91 -3.11 14.93
CA GLY A 245 -11.12 -2.67 15.61
C GLY A 245 -11.70 -1.35 15.07
N VAL A 246 -11.47 -1.04 13.77
CA VAL A 246 -11.87 0.23 13.16
C VAL A 246 -13.06 0.06 12.21
N PRO A 247 -13.92 1.07 12.02
CA PRO A 247 -15.02 0.98 11.07
C PRO A 247 -14.53 1.08 9.61
N VAL A 248 -15.33 0.50 8.71
CA VAL A 248 -15.25 0.65 7.26
C VAL A 248 -16.33 1.63 6.81
N VAL A 249 -15.95 2.63 6.03
CA VAL A 249 -16.86 3.55 5.35
C VAL A 249 -17.01 3.09 3.90
N PRO A 250 -18.14 2.51 3.49
CA PRO A 250 -18.40 2.17 2.10
C PRO A 250 -18.66 3.44 1.31
N LEU A 251 -18.10 3.53 0.10
CA LEU A 251 -18.23 4.69 -0.76
C LEU A 251 -18.41 4.24 -2.20
N ALA A 252 -19.47 4.68 -2.85
CA ALA A 252 -19.70 4.40 -4.27
C ALA A 252 -19.26 5.56 -5.15
N LEU A 253 -18.50 5.23 -6.19
CA LEU A 253 -18.12 6.13 -7.28
C LEU A 253 -18.94 5.80 -8.51
N ILE A 254 -19.60 6.81 -9.07
CA ILE A 254 -20.55 6.70 -10.17
C ILE A 254 -20.05 7.59 -11.33
N GLY A 255 -20.06 7.09 -12.56
CA GLY A 255 -19.71 7.87 -13.76
C GLY A 255 -18.22 8.16 -13.97
N ALA A 256 -17.34 7.84 -13.00
CA ALA A 256 -15.92 8.10 -13.13
C ALA A 256 -15.26 7.32 -14.28
N ASN A 257 -15.71 6.10 -14.57
CA ASN A 257 -15.31 5.30 -15.73
C ASN A 257 -15.77 5.90 -17.07
N ILE A 258 -16.89 6.63 -17.08
CA ILE A 258 -17.40 7.32 -18.25
C ILE A 258 -16.61 8.61 -18.47
N ALA A 259 -16.38 9.38 -17.42
CA ALA A 259 -15.64 10.63 -17.48
C ALA A 259 -14.16 10.41 -17.85
N GLN A 260 -13.51 9.38 -17.30
CA GLN A 260 -12.15 8.99 -17.67
C GLN A 260 -12.03 7.47 -17.74
N PRO A 261 -12.30 6.87 -18.90
CA PRO A 261 -12.18 5.43 -19.12
C PRO A 261 -10.75 4.93 -18.91
N ARG A 262 -10.62 3.64 -18.58
CA ARG A 262 -9.33 2.98 -18.50
C ARG A 262 -8.58 3.07 -19.84
N GLY A 263 -7.29 3.43 -19.79
CA GLY A 263 -6.46 3.64 -20.98
C GLY A 263 -6.36 5.09 -21.43
N ARG A 264 -7.25 6.00 -21.00
CA ARG A 264 -7.12 7.43 -21.26
C ARG A 264 -6.33 8.14 -20.16
N SER A 265 -5.38 8.99 -20.58
CA SER A 265 -4.58 9.80 -19.65
C SER A 265 -5.34 11.01 -19.13
N TRP A 266 -6.32 11.52 -19.89
CA TRP A 266 -7.14 12.70 -19.57
C TRP A 266 -8.64 12.39 -19.59
N PRO A 267 -9.44 13.06 -18.76
CA PRO A 267 -10.89 12.97 -18.81
C PRO A 267 -11.43 13.37 -20.20
N ARG A 268 -12.62 12.88 -20.50
CA ARG A 268 -13.37 13.32 -21.70
C ARG A 268 -13.78 14.78 -21.50
N PRO A 269 -13.79 15.60 -22.57
CA PRO A 269 -14.32 16.96 -22.51
C PRO A 269 -15.83 16.95 -22.20
N GLY A 270 -16.35 18.09 -21.73
CA GLY A 270 -17.80 18.28 -21.55
C GLY A 270 -18.27 18.22 -20.10
N ARG A 271 -17.35 18.19 -19.10
CA ARG A 271 -17.69 18.16 -17.66
C ARG A 271 -18.71 17.08 -17.33
N LEU A 272 -18.38 15.85 -17.69
CA LEU A 272 -19.29 14.71 -17.50
C LEU A 272 -19.67 14.52 -16.02
N PRO A 273 -20.93 14.11 -15.74
CA PRO A 273 -21.40 13.93 -14.38
C PRO A 273 -20.71 12.76 -13.68
N VAL A 274 -20.32 12.99 -12.44
CA VAL A 274 -19.73 11.97 -11.56
C VAL A 274 -20.32 12.08 -10.14
N GLY A 275 -20.53 10.96 -9.49
CA GLY A 275 -21.10 10.89 -8.15
C GLY A 275 -20.13 10.29 -7.15
N VAL A 276 -20.19 10.82 -5.91
CA VAL A 276 -19.51 10.27 -4.74
C VAL A 276 -20.56 10.09 -3.65
N ALA A 277 -21.02 8.85 -3.43
CA ALA A 277 -22.05 8.53 -2.45
C ALA A 277 -21.43 7.83 -1.24
N PHE A 278 -21.66 8.39 -0.05
CA PHE A 278 -21.18 7.85 1.21
C PHE A 278 -22.25 6.93 1.85
N GLY A 279 -21.81 5.77 2.35
CA GLY A 279 -22.62 4.91 3.19
C GLY A 279 -22.30 5.10 4.67
N ASP A 280 -23.11 4.47 5.51
CA ASP A 280 -22.91 4.47 6.96
C ASP A 280 -21.63 3.67 7.33
N PRO A 281 -20.89 4.10 8.37
CA PRO A 281 -19.75 3.35 8.86
C PRO A 281 -20.18 1.95 9.34
N MET A 282 -19.54 0.92 8.79
CA MET A 282 -19.82 -0.49 9.04
C MET A 282 -18.75 -1.11 9.93
N ARG A 283 -19.16 -1.99 10.84
CA ARG A 283 -18.26 -2.86 11.62
C ARG A 283 -18.62 -4.32 11.37
N PRO A 284 -17.68 -5.26 11.51
CA PRO A 284 -18.05 -6.67 11.52
C PRO A 284 -19.01 -6.96 12.67
N HIS A 285 -19.96 -7.85 12.43
CA HIS A 285 -20.84 -8.39 13.48
C HIS A 285 -20.08 -9.43 14.30
N ASP A 286 -20.59 -9.74 15.49
CA ASP A 286 -20.03 -10.80 16.34
C ASP A 286 -20.08 -12.14 15.59
N GLY A 287 -18.94 -12.80 15.48
CA GLY A 287 -18.82 -14.06 14.75
C GLY A 287 -18.83 -13.97 13.22
N GLU A 288 -18.97 -12.77 12.63
CA GLU A 288 -18.94 -12.59 11.17
C GLU A 288 -17.56 -12.90 10.60
N SER A 289 -17.49 -13.75 9.56
CA SER A 289 -16.24 -14.03 8.89
C SER A 289 -15.74 -12.79 8.13
N VAL A 290 -14.42 -12.69 7.94
CA VAL A 290 -13.81 -11.61 7.16
C VAL A 290 -14.34 -11.57 5.72
N THR A 291 -14.65 -12.72 5.15
CA THR A 291 -15.19 -12.85 3.79
C THR A 291 -16.64 -12.34 3.72
N ASP A 292 -17.46 -12.68 4.70
CA ASP A 292 -18.85 -12.23 4.75
C ASP A 292 -18.92 -10.72 4.99
N PHE A 293 -18.10 -10.19 5.90
CA PHE A 293 -17.98 -8.75 6.09
C PHE A 293 -17.53 -8.03 4.82
N SER A 294 -16.53 -8.56 4.11
CA SER A 294 -16.10 -8.01 2.82
C SER A 294 -17.19 -8.01 1.77
N THR A 295 -17.99 -9.09 1.73
CA THR A 295 -19.15 -9.22 0.82
C THR A 295 -20.24 -8.23 1.18
N ARG A 296 -20.54 -8.05 2.47
CA ARG A 296 -21.53 -7.08 2.97
C ARG A 296 -21.13 -5.63 2.62
N VAL A 297 -19.86 -5.28 2.79
CA VAL A 297 -19.34 -3.96 2.38
C VAL A 297 -19.48 -3.75 0.86
N ARG A 298 -19.18 -4.77 0.06
CA ARG A 298 -19.37 -4.71 -1.40
C ARG A 298 -20.85 -4.53 -1.77
N THR A 299 -21.74 -5.27 -1.14
CA THR A 299 -23.20 -5.17 -1.36
C THR A 299 -23.70 -3.76 -1.07
N GLU A 300 -23.21 -3.14 0.01
CA GLU A 300 -23.59 -1.76 0.32
C GLU A 300 -23.08 -0.78 -0.74
N ILE A 301 -21.85 -0.94 -1.26
CA ILE A 301 -21.33 -0.10 -2.35
C ILE A 301 -22.16 -0.28 -3.63
N LEU A 302 -22.58 -1.50 -3.97
CA LEU A 302 -23.47 -1.74 -5.09
C LEU A 302 -24.83 -1.05 -4.85
N ARG A 303 -25.44 -1.21 -3.70
CA ARG A 303 -26.69 -0.55 -3.33
C ARG A 303 -26.59 0.97 -3.45
N LEU A 304 -25.53 1.58 -2.94
CA LEU A 304 -25.28 3.03 -3.06
C LEU A 304 -25.13 3.46 -4.52
N LYS A 305 -24.42 2.68 -5.32
CA LYS A 305 -24.22 2.93 -6.74
C LYS A 305 -25.54 2.88 -7.50
N ASP A 306 -26.31 1.80 -7.32
CA ASP A 306 -27.57 1.58 -8.04
C ASP A 306 -28.62 2.63 -7.64
N ALA A 307 -28.75 2.93 -6.36
CA ALA A 307 -29.69 3.93 -5.86
C ALA A 307 -29.43 5.36 -6.39
N ASN A 308 -28.20 5.66 -6.80
CA ASN A 308 -27.82 7.01 -7.18
C ASN A 308 -27.43 7.14 -8.67
N THR A 309 -27.37 6.04 -9.44
CA THR A 309 -26.95 6.07 -10.85
C THR A 309 -27.87 6.96 -11.68
N ALA A 310 -29.18 6.78 -11.60
CA ALA A 310 -30.14 7.59 -12.35
C ALA A 310 -30.10 9.09 -11.97
N ARG A 311 -29.87 9.39 -10.68
CA ARG A 311 -29.73 10.76 -10.19
C ARG A 311 -28.48 11.46 -10.74
N ILE A 312 -27.38 10.72 -10.96
CA ILE A 312 -26.09 11.27 -11.40
C ILE A 312 -25.99 11.29 -12.91
N LEU A 313 -26.32 10.18 -13.58
CA LEU A 313 -26.11 9.99 -15.01
C LEU A 313 -27.35 10.32 -15.84
N GLY A 314 -28.48 10.57 -15.21
CA GLY A 314 -29.79 10.64 -15.85
C GLY A 314 -30.43 9.23 -15.98
N PRO A 315 -31.69 9.18 -16.36
CA PRO A 315 -32.38 7.93 -16.64
C PRO A 315 -31.65 7.22 -17.80
N SER A 316 -31.37 5.94 -17.63
CA SER A 316 -30.86 5.10 -18.73
C SER A 316 -31.92 5.08 -19.81
N ASP A 317 -31.57 5.42 -21.07
CA ASP A 317 -32.46 5.26 -22.18
C ASP A 317 -32.81 3.76 -22.34
N PRO A 318 -34.08 3.37 -22.19
CA PRO A 318 -34.45 1.96 -22.31
C PRO A 318 -34.17 1.35 -23.70
N LEU A 319 -33.76 2.16 -24.68
CA LEU A 319 -33.49 1.75 -26.05
C LEU A 319 -32.01 1.52 -26.37
N GLU A 320 -31.07 1.69 -25.43
CA GLU A 320 -29.64 1.38 -25.69
C GLU A 320 -29.33 -0.14 -25.76
N GLY A 321 -30.29 -1.01 -25.42
CA GLY A 321 -30.15 -2.47 -25.55
C GLY A 321 -30.51 -3.04 -26.93
N GLU A 322 -31.03 -2.23 -27.84
CA GLU A 322 -31.57 -2.69 -29.16
C GLU A 322 -30.85 -2.08 -30.38
N ARG A 323 -29.65 -1.56 -30.23
CA ARG A 323 -28.88 -1.19 -31.43
C ARG A 323 -28.04 -2.37 -31.89
N PRO A 324 -28.26 -2.82 -33.16
CA PRO A 324 -27.65 -3.99 -33.76
C PRO A 324 -26.11 -3.85 -33.94
#